data_18594dfd7ca55357cee07a4a0f2f831c
#
_entry.id   18594dfd7ca55357cee07a4a0f2f831c
#
_cell.length_a   1.000
_cell.length_b   1.000
_cell.length_c   1.000
_cell.angle_alpha   90.00
_cell.angle_beta   90.00
_cell.angle_gamma   90.00
#
_symmetry.space_group_name_H-M   'P 1'
#
loop_
_entity.id
_entity.type
_entity.pdbx_description
1 polymer ?
#
loop_
_entity_poly.entity_id
_entity_poly.type
_entity_poly.pdbx_seq_one_letter_code
_entity_poly.pdbx_strand_id
1 'polypeptide(L)'
;NAEVLHGAESTGKTELSINAAKVQVPVWMGWKENTGDNAAVCAYWKKQNDTDAECFANAFADEIYFPTTVCKPSQINEEKISQVRVTNDYTGSMTRELADAVWAYLSKACRHRGFGHKMLRNRIDPEAYGFELHTMEYQNFTRIWYEYVPESVMKSGSPAPLVLCMHGRGGTAESFLSLSGLSRVAEERNFIVVFPEA
;
A
#
# COMPACT_ATOMS: atom_id res chain seq x y z
N ASN A 1 9.63 -0.05 6.85
CA ASN A 1 10.72 0.91 7.01
C ASN A 1 10.89 1.65 5.70
N ALA A 2 10.39 2.89 5.64
CA ALA A 2 10.77 3.81 4.59
C ALA A 2 12.21 4.25 4.91
N GLU A 3 13.19 3.85 4.11
CA GLU A 3 14.51 4.44 4.19
C GLU A 3 14.45 5.82 3.57
N VAL A 4 14.54 6.83 4.42
CA VAL A 4 14.84 8.19 3.98
C VAL A 4 16.36 8.19 3.74
N LEU A 5 16.77 8.09 2.49
CA LEU A 5 18.16 8.28 2.12
C LEU A 5 18.51 9.77 2.28
N HIS A 6 19.05 10.14 3.43
CA HIS A 6 19.77 11.38 3.56
C HIS A 6 21.03 11.30 2.69
N GLY A 7 21.23 12.33 1.87
CA GLY A 7 22.26 12.39 0.86
C GLY A 7 23.62 11.85 1.31
N ALA A 8 24.03 10.78 0.67
CA ALA A 8 25.42 10.34 0.75
C ALA A 8 26.26 11.39 0.02
N GLU A 9 27.28 11.90 0.69
CA GLU A 9 28.30 12.72 0.04
C GLU A 9 28.89 11.93 -1.14
N SER A 10 28.76 12.50 -2.32
CA SER A 10 29.19 11.91 -3.57
C SER A 10 30.69 11.70 -3.57
N THR A 11 31.14 10.46 -3.49
CA THR A 11 32.52 10.06 -3.80
C THR A 11 32.65 9.62 -5.26
N GLY A 12 32.07 10.32 -6.20
CA GLY A 12 32.40 10.23 -7.62
C GLY A 12 32.22 8.87 -8.33
N LYS A 13 31.48 7.93 -7.75
CA LYS A 13 31.12 6.65 -8.37
C LYS A 13 29.63 6.39 -8.24
N THR A 14 28.87 6.91 -9.17
CA THR A 14 27.41 6.79 -9.17
C THR A 14 26.91 5.72 -10.13
N GLU A 15 27.37 4.49 -9.99
CA GLU A 15 26.55 3.37 -10.44
C GLU A 15 25.87 2.74 -9.22
N LEU A 16 24.66 3.20 -8.93
CA LEU A 16 23.78 2.49 -8.02
C LEU A 16 23.47 1.11 -8.63
N SER A 17 24.08 0.07 -8.10
CA SER A 17 23.83 -1.29 -8.57
C SER A 17 22.38 -1.64 -8.29
N ILE A 18 21.62 -1.94 -9.35
CA ILE A 18 20.25 -2.42 -9.21
C ILE A 18 20.33 -3.80 -8.57
N ASN A 19 19.79 -3.91 -7.36
CA ASN A 19 19.68 -5.19 -6.71
C ASN A 19 18.83 -6.13 -7.57
N ALA A 20 19.33 -7.33 -7.87
CA ALA A 20 18.68 -8.32 -8.71
C ALA A 20 17.27 -8.71 -8.22
N ALA A 21 16.93 -8.41 -6.98
CA ALA A 21 15.64 -8.71 -6.39
C ALA A 21 14.49 -7.78 -6.85
N LYS A 22 14.75 -6.69 -7.60
CA LYS A 22 13.74 -5.71 -8.07
C LYS A 22 12.62 -5.47 -7.05
N VAL A 23 12.97 -4.99 -5.87
CA VAL A 23 11.98 -4.69 -4.84
C VAL A 23 11.42 -3.30 -5.05
N GLN A 24 10.19 -3.22 -5.54
CA GLN A 24 9.50 -1.95 -5.71
C GLN A 24 9.20 -1.28 -4.37
N VAL A 25 9.28 0.05 -4.32
CA VAL A 25 9.05 0.87 -3.11
C VAL A 25 8.34 2.16 -3.51
N PRO A 26 7.32 2.63 -2.77
CA PRO A 26 6.80 3.98 -2.98
C PRO A 26 7.90 4.97 -2.60
N VAL A 27 8.16 5.92 -3.47
CA VAL A 27 9.23 6.89 -3.31
C VAL A 27 8.68 8.30 -3.44
N TRP A 28 9.08 9.18 -2.50
CA TRP A 28 8.87 10.61 -2.62
C TRP A 28 10.18 11.33 -2.36
N MET A 29 10.62 12.12 -3.31
CA MET A 29 11.86 12.88 -3.25
C MET A 29 11.57 14.38 -3.31
N GLY A 30 12.37 15.17 -2.60
CA GLY A 30 12.32 16.63 -2.68
C GLY A 30 13.72 17.19 -2.79
N TRP A 31 13.93 18.15 -3.67
CA TRP A 31 15.19 18.87 -3.84
C TRP A 31 14.98 20.33 -4.23
N LYS A 32 15.92 21.16 -3.81
CA LYS A 32 15.92 22.58 -4.20
C LYS A 32 16.34 22.79 -5.65
N GLU A 33 17.30 22.00 -6.08
CA GLU A 33 17.84 22.05 -7.44
C GLU A 33 18.01 20.63 -7.96
N ASN A 34 17.62 20.39 -9.20
CA ASN A 34 17.82 19.10 -9.83
C ASN A 34 19.27 18.96 -10.31
N THR A 35 20.16 18.57 -9.41
CA THR A 35 21.56 18.26 -9.72
C THR A 35 21.68 16.93 -10.46
N GLY A 36 22.87 16.68 -11.06
CA GLY A 36 23.12 15.39 -11.70
C GLY A 36 22.94 14.19 -10.80
N ASP A 37 23.24 14.31 -9.51
CA ASP A 37 23.07 13.26 -8.52
C ASP A 37 21.58 13.00 -8.22
N ASN A 38 20.78 14.05 -8.09
CA ASN A 38 19.33 13.94 -7.91
C ASN A 38 18.66 13.28 -9.10
N ALA A 39 19.07 13.65 -10.32
CA ALA A 39 18.60 13.03 -11.54
C ALA A 39 18.95 11.54 -11.61
N ALA A 40 20.16 11.17 -11.19
CA ALA A 40 20.60 9.78 -11.14
C ALA A 40 19.79 8.94 -10.13
N VAL A 41 19.52 9.51 -8.94
CA VAL A 41 18.66 8.87 -7.92
C VAL A 41 17.24 8.70 -8.43
N CYS A 42 16.68 9.72 -9.09
CA CYS A 42 15.36 9.64 -9.70
C CYS A 42 15.30 8.55 -10.77
N ALA A 43 16.27 8.53 -11.67
CA ALA A 43 16.38 7.51 -12.71
C ALA A 43 16.52 6.09 -12.14
N TYR A 44 17.29 5.93 -11.07
CA TYR A 44 17.42 4.66 -10.35
C TYR A 44 16.04 4.16 -9.85
N TRP A 45 15.30 4.99 -9.14
CA TRP A 45 14.00 4.60 -8.59
C TRP A 45 12.94 4.38 -9.67
N LYS A 46 12.95 5.18 -10.74
CA LYS A 46 12.10 4.94 -11.92
C LYS A 46 12.35 3.55 -12.51
N LYS A 47 13.62 3.19 -12.69
CA LYS A 47 14.00 1.87 -13.20
C LYS A 47 13.69 0.75 -12.21
N GLN A 48 13.93 0.97 -10.90
CA GLN A 48 13.66 -0.01 -9.86
C GLN A 48 12.16 -0.30 -9.72
N ASN A 49 11.32 0.71 -9.86
CA ASN A 49 9.87 0.61 -9.78
C ASN A 49 9.20 0.30 -11.13
N ASP A 50 9.98 0.21 -12.21
CA ASP A 50 9.48 -0.07 -13.55
C ASP A 50 8.37 0.93 -13.94
N THR A 51 8.68 2.22 -13.86
CA THR A 51 7.69 3.29 -14.12
C THR A 51 7.59 3.62 -15.61
N ASP A 52 6.40 4.08 -16.01
CA ASP A 52 6.17 4.68 -17.31
C ASP A 52 7.06 5.92 -17.53
N ALA A 53 7.29 6.28 -18.79
CA ALA A 53 7.95 7.52 -19.15
C ALA A 53 7.05 8.74 -18.96
N GLU A 54 5.73 8.53 -18.96
CA GLU A 54 4.74 9.58 -18.78
C GLU A 54 4.79 10.14 -17.37
N CYS A 55 4.71 11.47 -17.27
CA CYS A 55 4.80 12.21 -16.03
C CYS A 55 3.50 12.97 -15.76
N PHE A 56 3.01 12.87 -14.54
CA PHE A 56 1.85 13.59 -14.05
C PHE A 56 2.27 14.55 -12.93
N ALA A 57 1.39 15.42 -12.50
CA ALA A 57 1.62 16.34 -11.39
C ALA A 57 0.37 16.50 -10.53
N ASN A 58 0.55 16.98 -9.30
CA ASN A 58 -0.53 17.40 -8.42
C ASN A 58 -0.08 18.60 -7.56
N ALA A 59 -0.90 19.02 -6.59
CA ALA A 59 -0.61 20.18 -5.75
C ALA A 59 0.68 20.07 -4.91
N PHE A 60 1.22 18.86 -4.71
CA PHE A 60 2.36 18.60 -3.80
C PHE A 60 3.53 17.90 -4.48
N ALA A 61 3.32 17.31 -5.64
CA ALA A 61 4.35 16.66 -6.43
C ALA A 61 4.33 17.19 -7.86
N ASP A 62 5.46 17.76 -8.29
CA ASP A 62 5.62 18.30 -9.63
C ASP A 62 5.78 17.21 -10.67
N GLU A 63 6.29 16.05 -10.23
CA GLU A 63 6.46 14.89 -11.08
C GLU A 63 5.92 13.63 -10.35
N ILE A 64 5.08 12.87 -11.04
CA ILE A 64 4.55 11.60 -10.58
C ILE A 64 4.69 10.59 -11.72
N TYR A 65 5.51 9.56 -11.50
CA TYR A 65 5.71 8.45 -12.43
C TYR A 65 5.03 7.20 -11.89
N PHE A 66 4.12 6.65 -12.68
CA PHE A 66 3.37 5.45 -12.29
C PHE A 66 4.12 4.17 -12.70
N PRO A 67 4.08 3.11 -11.89
CA PRO A 67 4.62 1.82 -12.30
C PRO A 67 3.83 1.23 -13.47
N THR A 68 4.50 0.58 -14.40
CA THR A 68 3.87 -0.12 -15.52
C THR A 68 3.10 -1.34 -15.06
N THR A 69 3.62 -2.01 -14.02
CA THR A 69 3.01 -3.18 -13.43
C THR A 69 2.35 -2.85 -12.10
N VAL A 70 1.14 -3.34 -11.91
CA VAL A 70 0.48 -3.31 -10.60
C VAL A 70 1.18 -4.34 -9.71
N CYS A 71 1.74 -3.88 -8.58
CA CYS A 71 2.20 -4.81 -7.54
C CYS A 71 1.00 -5.62 -7.09
N LYS A 72 0.99 -6.92 -7.34
CA LYS A 72 -0.12 -7.85 -7.17
C LYS A 72 -1.37 -7.18 -6.62
N PRO A 73 -2.39 -6.95 -7.43
CA PRO A 73 -3.56 -6.24 -7.00
C PRO A 73 -4.09 -6.93 -5.75
N SER A 74 -4.32 -6.17 -4.70
CA SER A 74 -5.38 -6.57 -3.81
C SER A 74 -6.60 -6.61 -4.72
N GLN A 75 -7.38 -7.66 -4.68
CA GLN A 75 -8.57 -7.75 -5.56
C GLN A 75 -9.60 -6.65 -5.25
N ILE A 76 -9.37 -5.87 -4.21
CA ILE A 76 -10.20 -4.75 -3.77
C ILE A 76 -9.67 -3.42 -4.30
N ASN A 77 -8.35 -3.28 -4.49
CA ASN A 77 -7.73 -2.02 -4.91
C ASN A 77 -6.57 -2.26 -5.88
N GLU A 78 -6.73 -1.77 -7.11
CA GLU A 78 -5.72 -1.85 -8.18
C GLU A 78 -4.79 -0.62 -8.20
N GLU A 79 -4.68 0.13 -7.10
CA GLU A 79 -3.84 1.32 -7.06
C GLU A 79 -2.36 0.99 -7.32
N LYS A 80 -1.78 1.71 -8.24
CA LYS A 80 -0.35 1.62 -8.58
C LYS A 80 0.47 2.33 -7.49
N ILE A 81 0.81 1.63 -6.41
CA ILE A 81 1.40 2.21 -5.19
C ILE A 81 2.90 2.47 -5.25
N SER A 82 3.63 1.81 -6.13
CA SER A 82 5.09 2.00 -6.26
C SER A 82 5.45 3.17 -7.19
N GLN A 83 4.74 4.28 -7.06
CA GLN A 83 5.03 5.50 -7.82
C GLN A 83 6.35 6.12 -7.37
N VAL A 84 6.98 6.87 -8.26
CA VAL A 84 8.08 7.78 -7.95
C VAL A 84 7.53 9.20 -8.03
N ARG A 85 7.55 9.92 -6.92
CA ARG A 85 7.07 11.30 -6.81
C ARG A 85 8.23 12.24 -6.51
N VAL A 86 8.19 13.43 -7.11
CA VAL A 86 9.21 14.48 -6.95
C VAL A 86 8.53 15.80 -6.63
N THR A 87 9.05 16.51 -5.63
CA THR A 87 8.73 17.91 -5.34
C THR A 87 9.96 18.74 -5.68
N ASN A 88 9.86 19.59 -6.68
CA ASN A 88 10.88 20.55 -7.08
C ASN A 88 10.80 21.76 -6.14
N ASP A 89 11.86 22.58 -6.12
CA ASP A 89 11.96 23.77 -5.28
C ASP A 89 11.74 23.52 -3.76
N TYR A 90 12.00 22.30 -3.31
CA TYR A 90 11.92 21.97 -1.90
C TYR A 90 12.99 22.76 -1.10
N THR A 91 12.53 23.68 -0.29
CA THR A 91 13.42 24.62 0.45
C THR A 91 14.08 24.01 1.69
N GLY A 92 13.89 22.71 1.93
CA GLY A 92 14.41 22.01 3.12
C GLY A 92 13.49 22.10 4.35
N SER A 93 12.38 22.84 4.26
CA SER A 93 11.36 22.89 5.30
C SER A 93 10.12 22.13 4.87
N MET A 94 9.80 21.07 5.57
CA MET A 94 8.57 20.31 5.32
C MET A 94 7.39 21.04 5.97
N THR A 95 6.48 21.57 5.17
CA THR A 95 5.23 22.11 5.71
C THR A 95 4.34 20.95 6.19
N ARG A 96 3.37 21.26 7.05
CA ARG A 96 2.44 20.25 7.55
C ARG A 96 1.65 19.62 6.42
N GLU A 97 1.17 20.45 5.50
CA GLU A 97 0.38 19.99 4.33
C GLU A 97 1.18 19.03 3.43
N LEU A 98 2.46 19.34 3.20
CA LEU A 98 3.35 18.45 2.45
C LEU A 98 3.62 17.17 3.23
N ALA A 99 3.86 17.25 4.54
CA ALA A 99 4.06 16.07 5.38
C ALA A 99 2.83 15.16 5.39
N ASP A 100 1.63 15.72 5.49
CA ASP A 100 0.37 15.00 5.45
C ASP A 100 0.18 14.33 4.08
N ALA A 101 0.51 15.03 2.98
CA ALA A 101 0.44 14.47 1.63
C ALA A 101 1.44 13.32 1.41
N VAL A 102 2.68 13.48 1.88
CA VAL A 102 3.71 12.43 1.85
C VAL A 102 3.26 11.22 2.66
N TRP A 103 2.75 11.44 3.86
CA TRP A 103 2.26 10.37 4.72
C TRP A 103 1.06 9.66 4.10
N ALA A 104 0.07 10.41 3.59
CA ALA A 104 -1.11 9.85 2.92
C ALA A 104 -0.72 8.95 1.72
N TYR A 105 0.37 9.28 1.03
CA TYR A 105 0.90 8.44 -0.05
C TYR A 105 1.66 7.21 0.48
N LEU A 106 2.64 7.41 1.38
CA LEU A 106 3.50 6.33 1.84
C LEU A 106 2.78 5.32 2.74
N SER A 107 1.80 5.78 3.53
CA SER A 107 1.02 4.91 4.43
C SER A 107 0.12 3.92 3.71
N LYS A 108 -0.21 4.17 2.45
CA LYS A 108 -0.97 3.22 1.61
C LYS A 108 -0.20 1.93 1.32
N ALA A 109 1.11 1.94 1.47
CA ALA A 109 1.95 0.79 1.18
C ALA A 109 2.29 0.00 2.45
N CYS A 110 2.22 -1.31 2.37
CA CYS A 110 2.69 -2.20 3.42
C CYS A 110 3.43 -3.41 2.82
N ARG A 111 4.28 -4.04 3.63
CA ARG A 111 4.91 -5.31 3.27
C ARG A 111 4.29 -6.42 4.07
N HIS A 112 4.01 -7.54 3.42
CA HIS A 112 3.52 -8.71 4.11
C HIS A 112 4.61 -9.30 5.02
N ARG A 113 4.26 -9.59 6.27
CA ARG A 113 5.12 -10.34 7.19
C ARG A 113 4.93 -11.83 6.90
N GLY A 114 5.96 -12.52 6.46
CA GLY A 114 5.93 -13.97 6.29
C GLY A 114 6.68 -14.45 5.05
N PHE A 115 7.24 -15.63 5.11
CA PHE A 115 7.91 -16.45 4.10
C PHE A 115 8.37 -15.71 2.82
N GLY A 116 9.48 -14.97 2.91
CA GLY A 116 10.15 -14.41 1.73
C GLY A 116 9.38 -13.34 0.96
N HIS A 117 8.24 -12.90 1.45
CA HIS A 117 7.42 -11.91 0.76
C HIS A 117 7.93 -10.49 0.99
N LYS A 118 8.82 -10.07 0.13
CA LYS A 118 9.27 -8.67 0.03
C LYS A 118 8.30 -7.82 -0.81
N MET A 119 7.16 -8.38 -1.20
CA MET A 119 6.23 -7.70 -2.10
C MET A 119 5.50 -6.57 -1.39
N LEU A 120 5.46 -5.44 -2.06
CA LEU A 120 4.69 -4.28 -1.66
C LEU A 120 3.20 -4.55 -1.92
N ARG A 121 2.33 -4.09 -1.03
CA ARG A 121 0.88 -4.20 -1.15
C ARG A 121 0.23 -2.90 -0.73
N ASN A 122 -0.93 -2.63 -1.27
CA ASN A 122 -1.79 -1.60 -0.73
C ASN A 122 -2.25 -1.99 0.67
N ARG A 123 -2.11 -1.08 1.61
CA ARG A 123 -2.87 -1.14 2.85
C ARG A 123 -4.28 -0.69 2.51
N ILE A 124 -5.25 -1.53 2.79
CA ILE A 124 -6.65 -1.12 2.72
C ILE A 124 -7.07 -0.57 4.07
N ASP A 125 -8.03 0.34 4.02
CA ASP A 125 -8.83 0.69 5.17
C ASP A 125 -10.08 -0.20 5.13
N PRO A 126 -10.20 -1.21 6.01
CA PRO A 126 -11.32 -2.13 5.94
C PRO A 126 -12.68 -1.44 6.04
N GLU A 127 -12.80 -0.40 6.86
CA GLU A 127 -14.06 0.35 7.05
C GLU A 127 -14.50 1.04 5.75
N ALA A 128 -13.54 1.64 5.01
CA ALA A 128 -13.82 2.28 3.72
C ALA A 128 -14.37 1.29 2.66
N TYR A 129 -14.15 -0.01 2.87
CA TYR A 129 -14.66 -1.09 2.02
C TYR A 129 -15.85 -1.84 2.61
N GLY A 130 -16.48 -1.28 3.65
CA GLY A 130 -17.69 -1.83 4.26
C GLY A 130 -17.45 -3.00 5.21
N PHE A 131 -16.20 -3.21 5.67
CA PHE A 131 -15.93 -4.16 6.72
C PHE A 131 -16.10 -3.52 8.09
N GLU A 132 -16.75 -4.22 9.00
CA GLU A 132 -16.86 -3.83 10.40
C GLU A 132 -15.84 -4.57 11.25
N LEU A 133 -15.15 -3.83 12.14
CA LEU A 133 -14.23 -4.39 13.12
C LEU A 133 -15.00 -4.77 14.39
N HIS A 134 -14.92 -6.02 14.77
CA HIS A 134 -15.50 -6.53 16.00
C HIS A 134 -14.43 -7.03 16.96
N THR A 135 -14.72 -6.89 18.25
CA THR A 135 -13.86 -7.40 19.32
C THR A 135 -14.69 -8.09 20.40
N MET A 136 -14.13 -9.11 21.02
CA MET A 136 -14.71 -9.71 22.24
C MET A 136 -13.62 -10.23 23.16
N GLU A 137 -13.88 -10.18 24.46
CA GLU A 137 -13.03 -10.82 25.45
C GLU A 137 -13.43 -12.29 25.62
N TYR A 138 -12.47 -13.19 25.42
CA TYR A 138 -12.67 -14.62 25.62
C TYR A 138 -11.41 -15.26 26.20
N GLN A 139 -11.51 -15.93 27.33
CA GLN A 139 -10.41 -16.61 28.04
C GLN A 139 -9.21 -15.68 28.30
N ASN A 140 -9.46 -14.46 28.73
CA ASN A 140 -8.45 -13.39 28.98
C ASN A 140 -7.68 -12.94 27.72
N PHE A 141 -8.23 -13.15 26.54
CA PHE A 141 -7.69 -12.64 25.28
C PHE A 141 -8.75 -11.80 24.59
N THR A 142 -8.34 -10.66 24.08
CA THR A 142 -9.16 -9.88 23.14
C THR A 142 -9.15 -10.57 21.80
N ARG A 143 -10.29 -11.06 21.37
CA ARG A 143 -10.50 -11.64 20.04
C ARG A 143 -10.98 -10.56 19.09
N ILE A 144 -10.45 -10.56 17.89
CA ILE A 144 -10.70 -9.53 16.86
C ILE A 144 -11.12 -10.24 15.58
N TRP A 145 -12.10 -9.68 14.89
CA TRP A 145 -12.44 -10.10 13.53
C TRP A 145 -13.01 -8.96 12.72
N TYR A 146 -12.89 -9.05 11.41
CA TYR A 146 -13.57 -8.20 10.46
C TYR A 146 -14.76 -8.95 9.88
N GLU A 147 -15.88 -8.27 9.77
CA GLU A 147 -17.12 -8.79 9.19
C GLU A 147 -17.51 -7.98 7.97
N TYR A 148 -17.98 -8.66 6.94
CA TYR A 148 -18.57 -8.04 5.77
C TYR A 148 -19.95 -8.62 5.54
N VAL A 149 -20.98 -7.77 5.61
CA VAL A 149 -22.37 -8.13 5.37
C VAL A 149 -22.83 -7.43 4.09
N PRO A 150 -23.19 -8.16 3.03
CA PRO A 150 -23.74 -7.58 1.82
C PRO A 150 -24.98 -6.74 2.07
N GLU A 151 -25.13 -5.65 1.32
CA GLU A 151 -26.28 -4.75 1.46
C GLU A 151 -27.61 -5.47 1.24
N SER A 152 -27.64 -6.42 0.31
CA SER A 152 -28.81 -7.28 0.04
C SER A 152 -29.20 -8.14 1.24
N VAL A 153 -28.20 -8.67 1.96
CA VAL A 153 -28.41 -9.48 3.19
C VAL A 153 -28.97 -8.59 4.30
N MET A 154 -28.35 -7.43 4.53
CA MET A 154 -28.84 -6.48 5.52
C MET A 154 -30.29 -6.05 5.28
N LYS A 155 -30.64 -5.76 4.03
CA LYS A 155 -32.00 -5.33 3.64
C LYS A 155 -33.02 -6.46 3.71
N SER A 156 -32.61 -7.71 3.49
CA SER A 156 -33.54 -8.85 3.47
C SER A 156 -34.10 -9.20 4.84
N GLY A 157 -33.33 -8.96 5.91
CA GLY A 157 -33.63 -9.42 7.26
C GLY A 157 -33.75 -10.95 7.40
N SER A 158 -33.37 -11.69 6.35
CA SER A 158 -33.44 -13.16 6.32
C SER A 158 -32.09 -13.78 6.68
N PRO A 159 -32.06 -14.99 7.26
CA PRO A 159 -30.81 -15.71 7.51
C PRO A 159 -29.99 -15.87 6.20
N ALA A 160 -28.70 -15.60 6.28
CA ALA A 160 -27.77 -15.78 5.18
C ALA A 160 -26.67 -16.77 5.56
N PRO A 161 -26.07 -17.48 4.59
CA PRO A 161 -24.90 -18.30 4.83
C PRO A 161 -23.75 -17.43 5.41
N LEU A 162 -22.94 -18.04 6.29
CA LEU A 162 -21.76 -17.38 6.88
C LEU A 162 -20.52 -18.18 6.50
N VAL A 163 -19.50 -17.47 6.04
CA VAL A 163 -18.19 -18.02 5.66
C VAL A 163 -17.11 -17.47 6.56
N LEU A 164 -16.43 -18.35 7.31
CA LEU A 164 -15.26 -18.02 8.10
C LEU A 164 -14.00 -18.17 7.26
N CYS A 165 -13.25 -17.08 7.10
CA CYS A 165 -12.05 -17.01 6.30
C CYS A 165 -10.81 -16.85 7.17
N MET A 166 -10.18 -17.96 7.49
CA MET A 166 -8.99 -17.99 8.34
C MET A 166 -7.75 -17.68 7.53
N HIS A 167 -6.94 -16.72 8.00
CA HIS A 167 -5.63 -16.46 7.41
C HIS A 167 -4.65 -17.61 7.69
N GLY A 168 -3.64 -17.75 6.84
CA GLY A 168 -2.57 -18.72 7.02
C GLY A 168 -1.53 -18.28 8.05
N ARG A 169 -0.61 -19.18 8.38
CA ARG A 169 0.51 -18.91 9.30
C ARG A 169 1.28 -17.65 8.90
N GLY A 170 1.43 -16.73 9.85
CA GLY A 170 2.15 -15.45 9.66
C GLY A 170 1.37 -14.39 8.87
N GLY A 171 0.09 -14.65 8.56
CA GLY A 171 -0.83 -13.64 8.03
C GLY A 171 -1.54 -12.87 9.12
N THR A 172 -2.44 -11.99 8.71
CA THR A 172 -3.40 -11.26 9.56
C THR A 172 -4.77 -11.27 8.88
N ALA A 173 -5.83 -11.06 9.65
CA ALA A 173 -7.18 -10.91 9.10
C ALA A 173 -7.20 -9.80 8.05
N GLU A 174 -6.65 -8.62 8.36
CA GLU A 174 -6.54 -7.47 7.43
C GLU A 174 -5.83 -7.84 6.13
N SER A 175 -4.70 -8.56 6.20
CA SER A 175 -3.98 -8.96 5.00
C SER A 175 -4.77 -9.95 4.15
N PHE A 176 -5.53 -10.83 4.78
CA PHE A 176 -6.27 -11.86 4.07
C PHE A 176 -7.56 -11.32 3.45
N LEU A 177 -8.31 -10.46 4.16
CA LEU A 177 -9.50 -9.83 3.58
C LEU A 177 -9.13 -9.00 2.33
N SER A 178 -7.97 -8.34 2.34
CA SER A 178 -7.49 -7.55 1.19
C SER A 178 -7.14 -8.38 -0.04
N LEU A 179 -6.75 -9.65 0.18
CA LEU A 179 -6.26 -10.54 -0.90
C LEU A 179 -7.31 -11.49 -1.43
N SER A 180 -8.27 -11.86 -0.58
CA SER A 180 -9.21 -12.94 -0.90
C SER A 180 -10.23 -12.55 -1.97
N GLY A 181 -10.60 -11.26 -2.04
CA GLY A 181 -11.69 -10.78 -2.89
C GLY A 181 -13.06 -11.33 -2.52
N LEU A 182 -13.19 -11.96 -1.34
CA LEU A 182 -14.43 -12.63 -0.93
C LEU A 182 -15.58 -11.68 -0.64
N SER A 183 -15.31 -10.42 -0.29
CA SER A 183 -16.37 -9.42 -0.15
C SER A 183 -17.16 -9.23 -1.46
N ARG A 184 -16.46 -9.19 -2.60
CA ARG A 184 -17.11 -9.13 -3.90
C ARG A 184 -17.97 -10.36 -4.19
N VAL A 185 -17.43 -11.55 -3.89
CA VAL A 185 -18.18 -12.81 -4.07
C VAL A 185 -19.37 -12.85 -3.11
N ALA A 186 -19.21 -12.32 -1.90
CA ALA A 186 -20.29 -12.21 -0.92
C ALA A 186 -21.44 -11.34 -1.44
N GLU A 187 -21.12 -10.19 -2.06
CA GLU A 187 -22.14 -9.34 -2.74
C GLU A 187 -22.87 -10.08 -3.84
N GLU A 188 -22.15 -10.82 -4.69
CA GLU A 188 -22.72 -11.56 -5.80
C GLU A 188 -23.58 -12.76 -5.35
N ARG A 189 -23.26 -13.34 -4.19
CA ARG A 189 -23.83 -14.62 -3.73
C ARG A 189 -24.64 -14.53 -2.44
N ASN A 190 -24.78 -13.34 -1.86
CA ASN A 190 -25.59 -13.05 -0.67
C ASN A 190 -25.21 -13.91 0.56
N PHE A 191 -23.94 -13.89 0.94
CA PHE A 191 -23.45 -14.54 2.17
C PHE A 191 -22.59 -13.57 3.00
N ILE A 192 -22.53 -13.79 4.31
CA ILE A 192 -21.71 -13.03 5.25
C ILE A 192 -20.30 -13.61 5.25
N VAL A 193 -19.29 -12.74 5.29
CA VAL A 193 -17.88 -13.15 5.40
C VAL A 193 -17.28 -12.62 6.69
N VAL A 194 -16.58 -13.48 7.41
CA VAL A 194 -15.87 -13.14 8.65
C VAL A 194 -14.40 -13.54 8.52
N PHE A 195 -13.52 -12.61 8.86
CA PHE A 195 -12.07 -12.78 8.87
C PHE A 195 -11.54 -12.66 10.30
N PRO A 196 -11.41 -13.77 11.04
CA PRO A 196 -10.88 -13.73 12.39
C PRO A 196 -9.37 -13.46 12.39
N GLU A 197 -8.90 -12.73 13.41
CA GLU A 197 -7.48 -12.64 13.77
C GLU A 197 -7.12 -13.77 14.73
N ALA A 198 -6.00 -14.48 14.44
CA ALA A 198 -5.56 -15.65 15.21
C ALA A 198 -4.27 -15.38 16.00
#